data_8ec47040eb03d0a16c67559811f8c0e7
#
_entry.id   8ec47040eb03d0a16c67559811f8c0e7
#
_cell.length_a   1.000
_cell.length_b   1.000
_cell.length_c   1.000
_cell.angle_alpha   90.00
_cell.angle_beta   90.00
_cell.angle_gamma   90.00
#
_symmetry.space_group_name_H-M   'P 1'
#
loop_
_entity.id
_entity.type
_entity.pdbx_description
1 polymer ?
#
loop_
_entity_poly.entity_id
_entity_poly.type
_entity_poly.pdbx_seq_one_letter_code
_entity_poly.pdbx_strand_id
1 'polypeptide(L)'
;TPVLSEFGVTDLHLSTFNTEFVAPFDELSKTLWLSTSPEYHMKRLLAAGSGPIFQIGKVFRNEEAGNRHNPEFTMLEWYRPHFDMYRLMNEVDDLLQQILDCKPAETLSYQFVFQEYVGLDPLSATRQELVEVARKYNFMSDEDEDRDTLLQFLFSEVVEPKIGQETPVAVYHFPSSQAALAQLSPEDSRVAERFEFYYKGLELAN
;
A
#
# COMPACT_ATOMS: atom_id res chain seq x y z
N THR A 1 -19.49 -4.19 2.81
CA THR A 1 -19.24 -3.59 4.15
C THR A 1 -19.71 -2.14 4.15
N PRO A 2 -20.02 -1.53 5.32
CA PRO A 2 -20.44 -0.15 5.40
C PRO A 2 -19.31 0.81 5.01
N VAL A 3 -19.71 1.95 4.44
CA VAL A 3 -18.79 3.05 4.07
C VAL A 3 -18.61 4.03 5.23
N LEU A 4 -19.61 4.15 6.11
CA LEU A 4 -19.54 4.99 7.30
C LEU A 4 -19.16 4.14 8.51
N SER A 5 -18.22 4.62 9.32
CA SER A 5 -17.73 4.00 10.53
C SER A 5 -17.72 4.98 11.71
N GLU A 6 -17.85 4.44 12.91
CA GLU A 6 -17.70 5.21 14.15
C GLU A 6 -16.23 5.52 14.49
N PHE A 7 -15.31 4.94 13.74
CA PHE A 7 -13.88 5.08 13.94
C PHE A 7 -13.22 5.52 12.63
N GLY A 8 -12.25 6.42 12.74
CA GLY A 8 -11.37 6.76 11.65
C GLY A 8 -10.38 5.61 11.33
N VAL A 9 -9.47 5.86 10.40
CA VAL A 9 -8.41 4.92 10.06
C VAL A 9 -7.32 4.92 11.13
N THR A 10 -6.67 3.78 11.33
CA THR A 10 -5.52 3.66 12.23
C THR A 10 -4.18 3.78 11.49
N ASP A 11 -4.20 3.83 10.16
CA ASP A 11 -3.01 4.08 9.36
C ASP A 11 -2.62 5.56 9.50
N LEU A 12 -1.41 5.81 9.96
CA LEU A 12 -0.88 7.16 10.22
C LEU A 12 -0.66 7.98 8.94
N HIS A 13 -0.58 7.29 7.80
CA HIS A 13 -0.35 7.91 6.49
C HIS A 13 -1.65 8.22 5.74
N LEU A 14 -2.80 7.82 6.25
CA LEU A 14 -4.10 8.05 5.61
C LEU A 14 -4.93 9.05 6.41
N SER A 15 -5.40 10.08 5.72
CA SER A 15 -6.33 11.06 6.27
C SER A 15 -7.77 10.71 5.89
N THR A 16 -8.70 10.78 6.84
CA THR A 16 -10.11 10.44 6.65
C THR A 16 -10.99 11.66 6.50
N PHE A 17 -12.03 11.56 5.67
CA PHE A 17 -13.17 12.47 5.74
C PHE A 17 -14.07 12.11 6.90
N ASN A 18 -14.64 13.09 7.57
CA ASN A 18 -15.69 12.90 8.57
C ASN A 18 -16.98 13.61 8.18
N THR A 19 -18.07 13.15 8.77
CA THR A 19 -19.39 13.74 8.64
C THR A 19 -20.14 13.67 9.96
N GLU A 20 -21.16 14.48 10.10
CA GLU A 20 -22.02 14.49 11.27
C GLU A 20 -23.32 13.70 10.98
N PHE A 21 -23.59 12.70 11.79
CA PHE A 21 -24.87 11.99 11.77
C PHE A 21 -25.79 12.57 12.83
N VAL A 22 -26.95 13.06 12.39
CA VAL A 22 -27.99 13.59 13.26
C VAL A 22 -29.15 12.60 13.28
N ALA A 23 -29.34 11.92 14.40
CA ALA A 23 -30.44 10.98 14.56
C ALA A 23 -31.77 11.71 14.68
N PRO A 24 -32.87 11.22 14.08
CA PRO A 24 -34.20 11.75 14.32
C PRO A 24 -34.55 11.60 15.80
N PHE A 25 -34.99 12.69 16.42
CA PHE A 25 -35.41 12.72 17.82
C PHE A 25 -34.32 12.56 18.88
N ASP A 26 -33.03 12.60 18.47
CA ASP A 26 -31.88 12.64 19.37
C ASP A 26 -31.19 14.00 19.27
N GLU A 27 -30.93 14.65 20.41
CA GLU A 27 -30.20 15.92 20.45
C GLU A 27 -28.68 15.71 20.29
N LEU A 28 -28.24 14.47 20.30
CA LEU A 28 -26.80 14.12 20.17
C LEU A 28 -26.44 13.84 18.73
N SER A 29 -25.61 14.68 18.18
CA SER A 29 -24.95 14.39 16.92
C SER A 29 -23.77 13.41 17.14
N LYS A 30 -23.49 12.59 16.14
CA LYS A 30 -22.40 11.62 16.16
C LYS A 30 -21.49 11.82 14.98
N THR A 31 -20.19 11.96 15.22
CA THR A 31 -19.21 11.99 14.14
C THR A 31 -19.03 10.60 13.57
N LEU A 32 -19.15 10.48 12.26
CA LEU A 32 -18.83 9.28 11.50
C LEU A 32 -17.73 9.60 10.49
N TRP A 33 -16.94 8.59 10.13
CA TRP A 33 -15.86 8.69 9.18
C TRP A 33 -16.16 7.87 7.92
N LEU A 34 -15.79 8.44 6.77
CA LEU A 34 -15.84 7.73 5.48
C LEU A 34 -14.66 6.77 5.41
N SER A 35 -14.94 5.55 4.95
CA SER A 35 -13.96 4.46 4.89
C SER A 35 -12.87 4.75 3.86
N THR A 36 -11.61 4.59 4.25
CA THR A 36 -10.43 4.66 3.37
C THR A 36 -10.13 3.32 2.69
N SER A 37 -10.66 2.22 3.25
CA SER A 37 -10.59 0.84 2.77
C SER A 37 -11.62 0.00 3.54
N PRO A 38 -12.18 -1.06 2.97
CA PRO A 38 -13.05 -1.99 3.69
C PRO A 38 -12.31 -2.97 4.61
N GLU A 39 -10.99 -2.91 4.73
CA GLU A 39 -10.12 -3.88 5.39
C GLU A 39 -10.61 -4.32 6.77
N TYR A 40 -10.85 -3.36 7.69
CA TYR A 40 -11.29 -3.70 9.06
C TYR A 40 -12.61 -4.45 9.10
N HIS A 41 -13.55 -4.03 8.27
CA HIS A 41 -14.85 -4.68 8.21
C HIS A 41 -14.76 -6.07 7.57
N MET A 42 -13.95 -6.21 6.51
CA MET A 42 -13.74 -7.50 5.85
C MET A 42 -12.96 -8.46 6.75
N LYS A 43 -11.93 -8.02 7.45
CA LYS A 43 -11.20 -8.85 8.43
C LYS A 43 -12.10 -9.34 9.59
N ARG A 44 -13.05 -8.52 10.04
CA ARG A 44 -14.06 -8.97 11.01
C ARG A 44 -15.00 -10.05 10.45
N LEU A 45 -15.37 -9.95 9.17
CA LEU A 45 -16.14 -11.00 8.50
C LEU A 45 -15.34 -12.31 8.39
N LEU A 46 -14.05 -12.22 8.05
CA LEU A 46 -13.15 -13.37 8.03
C LEU A 46 -13.05 -14.03 9.40
N ALA A 47 -12.89 -13.25 10.47
CA ALA A 47 -12.85 -13.74 11.84
C ALA A 47 -14.18 -14.41 12.26
N ALA A 48 -15.29 -13.97 11.68
CA ALA A 48 -16.61 -14.58 11.88
C ALA A 48 -16.87 -15.81 10.98
N GLY A 49 -15.87 -16.23 10.17
CA GLY A 49 -15.96 -17.44 9.36
C GLY A 49 -16.60 -17.27 7.98
N SER A 50 -16.54 -16.08 7.39
CA SER A 50 -17.09 -15.83 6.03
C SER A 50 -16.44 -16.66 4.92
N GLY A 51 -15.21 -17.17 5.14
CA GLY A 51 -14.39 -17.74 4.08
C GLY A 51 -13.84 -16.66 3.13
N PRO A 52 -13.39 -17.04 1.92
CA PRO A 52 -12.88 -16.07 0.93
C PRO A 52 -13.95 -15.05 0.57
N ILE A 53 -13.56 -13.78 0.56
CA ILE A 53 -14.46 -12.65 0.25
C ILE A 53 -13.78 -11.62 -0.62
N PHE A 54 -14.57 -10.88 -1.38
CA PHE A 54 -14.13 -9.68 -2.08
C PHE A 54 -15.19 -8.57 -1.98
N GLN A 55 -14.74 -7.35 -2.19
CA GLN A 55 -15.62 -6.18 -2.30
C GLN A 55 -15.10 -5.26 -3.40
N ILE A 56 -16.02 -4.72 -4.21
CA ILE A 56 -15.77 -3.59 -5.09
C ILE A 56 -16.67 -2.46 -4.60
N GLY A 57 -16.08 -1.32 -4.22
CA GLY A 57 -16.86 -0.24 -3.65
C GLY A 57 -16.12 1.08 -3.59
N LYS A 58 -16.84 2.13 -3.21
CA LYS A 58 -16.28 3.46 -3.01
C LYS A 58 -15.51 3.53 -1.71
N VAL A 59 -14.35 4.18 -1.79
CA VAL A 59 -13.50 4.54 -0.65
C VAL A 59 -13.09 6.01 -0.78
N PHE A 60 -12.67 6.60 0.35
CA PHE A 60 -12.45 8.03 0.45
C PHE A 60 -11.13 8.28 1.21
N ARG A 61 -10.23 9.06 0.60
CA ARG A 61 -8.99 9.49 1.24
C ARG A 61 -8.87 10.99 1.16
N ASN A 62 -8.76 11.63 2.29
CA ASN A 62 -8.57 13.07 2.37
C ASN A 62 -7.10 13.42 2.10
N GLU A 63 -6.84 14.65 1.64
CA GLU A 63 -5.49 15.13 1.33
C GLU A 63 -4.79 14.42 0.15
N GLU A 64 -5.42 13.40 -0.43
CA GLU A 64 -4.95 12.76 -1.66
C GLU A 64 -5.64 13.38 -2.88
N ALA A 65 -4.98 14.36 -3.50
CA ALA A 65 -5.45 14.97 -4.74
C ALA A 65 -4.28 15.25 -5.67
N GLY A 66 -4.37 14.75 -6.91
CA GLY A 66 -3.32 14.92 -7.90
C GLY A 66 -3.73 14.34 -9.25
N ASN A 67 -2.79 14.34 -10.18
CA ASN A 67 -3.05 13.83 -11.53
C ASN A 67 -3.43 12.34 -11.55
N ARG A 68 -3.12 11.59 -10.50
CA ARG A 68 -3.34 10.14 -10.38
C ARG A 68 -4.24 9.76 -9.20
N HIS A 69 -4.61 10.70 -8.34
CA HIS A 69 -5.36 10.44 -7.12
C HIS A 69 -6.61 11.32 -7.06
N ASN A 70 -7.75 10.68 -6.83
CA ASN A 70 -9.00 11.35 -6.50
C ASN A 70 -9.35 11.08 -5.04
N PRO A 71 -9.93 12.03 -4.32
CA PRO A 71 -10.35 11.83 -2.94
C PRO A 71 -11.46 10.79 -2.77
N GLU A 72 -12.19 10.48 -3.84
CA GLU A 72 -13.15 9.39 -3.96
C GLU A 72 -12.76 8.50 -5.12
N PHE A 73 -12.60 7.20 -4.88
CA PHE A 73 -12.31 6.24 -5.94
C PHE A 73 -12.96 4.88 -5.66
N THR A 74 -12.86 3.97 -6.62
CA THR A 74 -13.38 2.60 -6.46
C THR A 74 -12.22 1.66 -6.19
N MET A 75 -12.31 0.92 -5.10
CA MET A 75 -11.33 -0.08 -4.70
C MET A 75 -11.90 -1.47 -4.89
N LEU A 76 -11.12 -2.38 -5.47
CA LEU A 76 -11.30 -3.81 -5.39
C LEU A 76 -10.38 -4.33 -4.29
N GLU A 77 -10.96 -4.98 -3.28
CA GLU A 77 -10.21 -5.59 -2.19
C GLU A 77 -10.74 -7.01 -1.94
N TRP A 78 -9.85 -7.96 -1.70
CA TRP A 78 -10.25 -9.36 -1.44
C TRP A 78 -9.30 -10.06 -0.49
N TYR A 79 -9.78 -11.17 0.06
CA TYR A 79 -9.06 -11.98 1.04
C TYR A 79 -9.17 -13.45 0.71
N ARG A 80 -8.05 -14.15 0.80
CA ARG A 80 -7.90 -15.58 0.57
C ARG A 80 -7.32 -16.26 1.82
N PRO A 81 -8.13 -16.73 2.77
CA PRO A 81 -7.64 -17.49 3.90
C PRO A 81 -6.74 -18.66 3.45
N HIS A 82 -5.63 -18.85 4.17
CA HIS A 82 -4.63 -19.90 3.90
C HIS A 82 -3.79 -19.71 2.63
N PHE A 83 -3.87 -18.55 1.95
CA PHE A 83 -2.90 -18.20 0.94
C PHE A 83 -1.69 -17.56 1.61
N ASP A 84 -0.49 -17.98 1.18
CA ASP A 84 0.73 -17.23 1.39
C ASP A 84 0.84 -16.06 0.41
N MET A 85 1.85 -15.21 0.63
CA MET A 85 2.12 -14.05 -0.22
C MET A 85 2.29 -14.44 -1.69
N TYR A 86 3.02 -15.50 -1.98
CA TYR A 86 3.32 -15.90 -3.36
C TYR A 86 2.08 -16.40 -4.11
N ARG A 87 1.20 -17.13 -3.45
CA ARG A 87 -0.08 -17.56 -4.04
C ARG A 87 -0.99 -16.38 -4.32
N LEU A 88 -1.01 -15.38 -3.41
CA LEU A 88 -1.80 -14.18 -3.62
C LEU A 88 -1.21 -13.31 -4.75
N MET A 89 0.12 -13.17 -4.82
CA MET A 89 0.79 -12.49 -5.94
C MET A 89 0.43 -13.12 -7.29
N ASN A 90 0.46 -14.45 -7.39
CA ASN A 90 0.07 -15.15 -8.62
C ASN A 90 -1.39 -14.87 -9.00
N GLU A 91 -2.32 -14.82 -8.03
CA GLU A 91 -3.72 -14.49 -8.29
C GLU A 91 -3.90 -13.04 -8.76
N VAL A 92 -3.13 -12.10 -8.21
CA VAL A 92 -3.11 -10.70 -8.69
C VAL A 92 -2.57 -10.62 -10.10
N ASP A 93 -1.46 -11.32 -10.40
CA ASP A 93 -0.87 -11.35 -11.74
C ASP A 93 -1.84 -11.92 -12.78
N ASP A 94 -2.50 -13.05 -12.48
CA ASP A 94 -3.53 -13.64 -13.34
C ASP A 94 -4.67 -12.65 -13.63
N LEU A 95 -5.11 -11.90 -12.61
CA LEU A 95 -6.15 -10.88 -12.76
C LEU A 95 -5.67 -9.72 -13.66
N LEU A 96 -4.46 -9.23 -13.44
CA LEU A 96 -3.89 -8.13 -14.23
C LEU A 96 -3.71 -8.54 -15.70
N GLN A 97 -3.23 -9.75 -15.98
CA GLN A 97 -3.10 -10.26 -17.35
C GLN A 97 -4.47 -10.27 -18.08
N GLN A 98 -5.53 -10.71 -17.38
CA GLN A 98 -6.88 -10.76 -17.97
C GLN A 98 -7.48 -9.38 -18.23
N ILE A 99 -7.25 -8.40 -17.34
CA ILE A 99 -7.86 -7.07 -17.44
C ILE A 99 -7.06 -6.16 -18.37
N LEU A 100 -5.74 -6.23 -18.34
CA LEU A 100 -4.85 -5.31 -19.04
C LEU A 100 -4.30 -5.87 -20.35
N ASP A 101 -4.57 -7.16 -20.66
CA ASP A 101 -3.98 -7.87 -21.81
C ASP A 101 -2.46 -7.71 -21.85
N CYS A 102 -1.82 -7.88 -20.68
CA CYS A 102 -0.38 -7.74 -20.51
C CYS A 102 0.31 -9.10 -20.33
N LYS A 103 1.63 -9.11 -20.42
CA LYS A 103 2.44 -10.29 -20.11
C LYS A 103 2.43 -10.57 -18.60
N PRO A 104 2.76 -11.80 -18.18
CA PRO A 104 3.01 -12.12 -16.77
C PRO A 104 3.99 -11.13 -16.13
N ALA A 105 3.74 -10.78 -14.88
CA ALA A 105 4.60 -9.86 -14.14
C ALA A 105 5.98 -10.46 -13.84
N GLU A 106 7.01 -9.63 -13.91
CA GLU A 106 8.31 -9.94 -13.31
C GLU A 106 8.19 -9.84 -11.78
N THR A 107 8.89 -10.71 -11.08
CA THR A 107 8.89 -10.76 -9.61
C THR A 107 10.25 -10.39 -9.06
N LEU A 108 10.36 -9.27 -8.37
CA LEU A 108 11.62 -8.71 -7.88
C LEU A 108 11.52 -8.37 -6.40
N SER A 109 12.56 -8.65 -5.61
CA SER A 109 12.56 -8.22 -4.20
C SER A 109 12.80 -6.71 -4.08
N TYR A 110 12.23 -6.09 -3.05
CA TYR A 110 12.48 -4.68 -2.72
C TYR A 110 13.97 -4.40 -2.58
N GLN A 111 14.70 -5.28 -1.89
CA GLN A 111 16.15 -5.17 -1.74
C GLN A 111 16.87 -5.13 -3.09
N PHE A 112 16.51 -6.02 -4.01
CA PHE A 112 17.14 -6.09 -5.33
C PHE A 112 16.91 -4.80 -6.13
N VAL A 113 15.66 -4.35 -6.28
CA VAL A 113 15.36 -3.15 -7.08
C VAL A 113 15.95 -1.89 -6.46
N PHE A 114 15.99 -1.80 -5.14
CA PHE A 114 16.60 -0.66 -4.46
C PHE A 114 18.12 -0.64 -4.64
N GLN A 115 18.80 -1.77 -4.51
CA GLN A 115 20.23 -1.87 -4.78
C GLN A 115 20.57 -1.54 -6.24
N GLU A 116 19.79 -2.06 -7.18
CA GLU A 116 20.02 -1.85 -8.62
C GLU A 116 19.88 -0.38 -9.03
N TYR A 117 18.86 0.32 -8.54
CA TYR A 117 18.53 1.65 -9.02
C TYR A 117 19.00 2.79 -8.11
N VAL A 118 19.08 2.56 -6.80
CA VAL A 118 19.53 3.56 -5.81
C VAL A 118 21.00 3.37 -5.45
N GLY A 119 21.52 2.13 -5.55
CA GLY A 119 22.90 1.79 -5.24
C GLY A 119 23.19 1.58 -3.76
N LEU A 120 22.16 1.42 -2.93
CA LEU A 120 22.26 1.16 -1.49
C LEU A 120 21.46 -0.10 -1.13
N ASP A 121 21.90 -0.82 -0.10
CA ASP A 121 21.11 -1.90 0.49
C ASP A 121 20.06 -1.32 1.44
N PRO A 122 18.75 -1.39 1.11
CA PRO A 122 17.70 -0.79 1.93
C PRO A 122 17.55 -1.43 3.31
N LEU A 123 18.06 -2.65 3.51
CA LEU A 123 17.96 -3.35 4.79
C LEU A 123 19.07 -3.01 5.77
N SER A 124 20.18 -2.42 5.29
CA SER A 124 21.33 -2.08 6.11
C SER A 124 21.81 -0.63 6.00
N ALA A 125 21.40 0.10 4.95
CA ALA A 125 21.78 1.50 4.76
C ALA A 125 21.42 2.36 5.97
N THR A 126 22.37 3.16 6.40
CA THR A 126 22.17 4.14 7.45
C THR A 126 21.30 5.30 6.95
N ARG A 127 20.65 6.01 7.89
CA ARG A 127 19.91 7.24 7.57
C ARG A 127 20.79 8.25 6.82
N GLN A 128 22.04 8.40 7.22
CA GLN A 128 22.97 9.36 6.61
C GLN A 128 23.24 9.01 5.14
N GLU A 129 23.48 7.75 4.81
CA GLU A 129 23.69 7.30 3.43
C GLU A 129 22.44 7.56 2.57
N LEU A 130 21.24 7.29 3.12
CA LEU A 130 19.98 7.58 2.42
C LEU A 130 19.79 9.07 2.16
N VAL A 131 20.06 9.94 3.14
CA VAL A 131 20.01 11.40 2.98
C VAL A 131 20.97 11.89 1.90
N GLU A 132 22.21 11.37 1.86
CA GLU A 132 23.21 11.76 0.86
C GLU A 132 22.74 11.44 -0.56
N VAL A 133 22.06 10.30 -0.75
CA VAL A 133 21.49 9.94 -2.05
C VAL A 133 20.22 10.75 -2.33
N ALA A 134 19.31 10.90 -1.38
CA ALA A 134 18.06 11.64 -1.55
C ALA A 134 18.29 13.12 -1.96
N ARG A 135 19.33 13.75 -1.42
CA ARG A 135 19.73 15.12 -1.81
C ARG A 135 20.08 15.26 -3.30
N LYS A 136 20.56 14.21 -3.96
CA LYS A 136 20.82 14.22 -5.41
C LYS A 136 19.54 14.31 -6.23
N TYR A 137 18.40 13.94 -5.62
CA TYR A 137 17.07 13.99 -6.21
C TYR A 137 16.23 15.16 -5.67
N ASN A 138 16.90 16.21 -5.17
CA ASN A 138 16.27 17.42 -4.63
C ASN A 138 15.37 17.20 -3.41
N PHE A 139 15.58 16.12 -2.66
CA PHE A 139 14.92 15.96 -1.39
C PHE A 139 15.38 17.01 -0.40
N MET A 140 14.50 17.93 -0.06
CA MET A 140 14.74 18.97 0.94
C MET A 140 14.27 18.42 2.28
N SER A 141 15.11 17.65 2.97
CA SER A 141 14.76 17.13 4.28
C SER A 141 15.04 18.15 5.36
N ASP A 142 14.13 18.28 6.30
CA ASP A 142 14.47 18.74 7.63
C ASP A 142 15.42 17.73 8.28
N GLU A 143 16.27 18.15 9.20
CA GLU A 143 17.32 17.29 9.80
C GLU A 143 16.76 16.07 10.55
N ASP A 144 15.43 15.99 10.75
CA ASP A 144 14.74 14.99 11.57
C ASP A 144 13.93 13.94 10.78
N GLU A 145 13.98 13.91 9.43
CA GLU A 145 13.28 12.91 8.64
C GLU A 145 13.68 11.50 9.02
N ASP A 146 12.68 10.63 9.21
CA ASP A 146 12.94 9.25 9.58
C ASP A 146 13.46 8.41 8.38
N ARG A 147 13.98 7.25 8.69
CA ARG A 147 14.58 6.36 7.71
C ARG A 147 13.56 5.84 6.70
N ASP A 148 12.34 5.58 7.11
CA ASP A 148 11.31 5.02 6.23
C ASP A 148 10.79 6.06 5.25
N THR A 149 10.65 7.31 5.64
CA THR A 149 10.35 8.44 4.74
C THR A 149 11.40 8.56 3.64
N LEU A 150 12.69 8.40 3.97
CA LEU A 150 13.77 8.43 2.99
C LEU A 150 13.72 7.23 2.03
N LEU A 151 13.43 6.03 2.54
CA LEU A 151 13.26 4.84 1.71
C LEU A 151 12.08 4.99 0.75
N GLN A 152 10.93 5.45 1.23
CA GLN A 152 9.74 5.70 0.41
C GLN A 152 10.00 6.74 -0.66
N PHE A 153 10.63 7.87 -0.30
CA PHE A 153 11.00 8.90 -1.27
C PHE A 153 11.91 8.34 -2.37
N LEU A 154 13.00 7.66 -1.99
CA LEU A 154 13.94 7.10 -2.95
C LEU A 154 13.30 6.01 -3.81
N PHE A 155 12.40 5.22 -3.25
CA PHE A 155 11.68 4.22 -4.01
C PHE A 155 10.78 4.89 -5.06
N SER A 156 9.98 5.87 -4.66
CA SER A 156 9.05 6.58 -5.55
C SER A 156 9.77 7.39 -6.63
N GLU A 157 10.84 8.12 -6.28
CA GLU A 157 11.51 9.00 -7.23
C GLU A 157 12.52 8.27 -8.13
N VAL A 158 13.10 7.16 -7.66
CA VAL A 158 14.22 6.53 -8.35
C VAL A 158 13.89 5.14 -8.90
N VAL A 159 13.12 4.34 -8.15
CA VAL A 159 12.81 2.95 -8.51
C VAL A 159 11.55 2.87 -9.38
N GLU A 160 10.41 3.37 -8.90
CA GLU A 160 9.12 3.28 -9.60
C GLU A 160 9.17 3.74 -11.07
N PRO A 161 9.84 4.86 -11.43
CA PRO A 161 9.91 5.28 -12.81
C PRO A 161 10.67 4.33 -13.74
N LYS A 162 11.42 3.37 -13.18
CA LYS A 162 12.29 2.47 -13.95
C LYS A 162 11.76 1.04 -14.04
N ILE A 163 10.84 0.66 -13.17
CA ILE A 163 10.25 -0.69 -13.16
C ILE A 163 8.89 -0.69 -13.89
N GLY A 164 8.46 -1.86 -14.33
CA GLY A 164 7.11 -2.04 -14.87
C GLY A 164 6.80 -1.29 -16.16
N GLN A 165 7.78 -0.87 -16.95
CA GLN A 165 7.52 -0.05 -18.14
C GLN A 165 6.91 -0.85 -19.29
N GLU A 166 7.41 -2.05 -19.56
CA GLU A 166 6.93 -2.91 -20.65
C GLU A 166 6.08 -4.08 -20.13
N THR A 167 6.45 -4.61 -18.98
CA THR A 167 5.82 -5.75 -18.31
C THR A 167 5.53 -5.37 -16.86
N PRO A 168 4.38 -5.73 -16.28
CA PRO A 168 4.14 -5.49 -14.87
C PRO A 168 5.26 -6.06 -13.99
N VAL A 169 5.51 -5.43 -12.87
CA VAL A 169 6.50 -5.89 -11.88
C VAL A 169 5.81 -6.03 -10.53
N ALA A 170 5.96 -7.20 -9.91
CA ALA A 170 5.61 -7.42 -8.51
C ALA A 170 6.86 -7.22 -7.66
N VAL A 171 6.89 -6.17 -6.85
CA VAL A 171 7.94 -5.96 -5.86
C VAL A 171 7.48 -6.55 -4.53
N TYR A 172 8.29 -7.43 -3.94
CA TYR A 172 7.95 -8.13 -2.71
C TYR A 172 9.05 -8.02 -1.64
N HIS A 173 8.76 -8.42 -0.42
CA HIS A 173 9.65 -8.35 0.74
C HIS A 173 10.09 -6.92 1.05
N PHE A 174 9.12 -6.06 1.32
CA PHE A 174 9.37 -4.71 1.82
C PHE A 174 10.08 -4.76 3.19
N PRO A 175 10.88 -3.73 3.55
CA PRO A 175 11.49 -3.65 4.87
C PRO A 175 10.47 -3.86 6.00
N SER A 176 10.86 -4.53 7.07
CA SER A 176 9.97 -4.84 8.20
C SER A 176 9.35 -3.61 8.86
N SER A 177 10.04 -2.46 8.83
CA SER A 177 9.50 -1.17 9.28
C SER A 177 8.32 -0.68 8.42
N GLN A 178 8.20 -1.15 7.19
CA GLN A 178 7.13 -0.83 6.24
C GLN A 178 6.11 -1.98 6.10
N ALA A 179 6.07 -2.89 7.06
CA ALA A 179 5.20 -4.06 7.00
C ALA A 179 3.70 -3.72 6.95
N ALA A 180 3.29 -2.56 7.46
CA ALA A 180 1.89 -2.24 7.72
C ALA A 180 1.23 -3.36 8.55
N LEU A 181 0.22 -4.05 8.01
CA LEU A 181 -0.43 -5.19 8.67
C LEU A 181 0.03 -6.56 8.12
N ALA A 182 1.03 -6.60 7.23
CA ALA A 182 1.63 -7.84 6.77
C ALA A 182 2.50 -8.47 7.87
N GLN A 183 2.57 -9.79 7.89
CA GLN A 183 3.47 -10.49 8.82
C GLN A 183 4.93 -10.39 8.35
N LEU A 184 5.86 -10.52 9.28
CA LEU A 184 7.28 -10.61 8.93
C LEU A 184 7.56 -11.97 8.27
N SER A 185 8.52 -11.98 7.34
CA SER A 185 8.93 -13.21 6.71
C SER A 185 9.55 -14.17 7.74
N PRO A 186 9.15 -15.45 7.75
CA PRO A 186 9.74 -16.45 8.63
C PRO A 186 11.19 -16.77 8.28
N GLU A 187 11.63 -16.48 7.05
CA GLU A 187 12.98 -16.75 6.56
C GLU A 187 13.93 -15.59 6.87
N ASP A 188 13.45 -14.35 6.83
CA ASP A 188 14.23 -13.15 7.12
C ASP A 188 13.34 -12.10 7.81
N SER A 189 13.47 -11.95 9.12
CA SER A 189 12.67 -11.00 9.91
C SER A 189 12.93 -9.51 9.60
N ARG A 190 13.92 -9.19 8.76
CA ARG A 190 14.17 -7.82 8.29
C ARG A 190 13.16 -7.37 7.21
N VAL A 191 12.40 -8.31 6.64
CA VAL A 191 11.42 -8.05 5.59
C VAL A 191 10.05 -8.58 5.97
N ALA A 192 9.02 -7.99 5.38
CA ALA A 192 7.63 -8.39 5.53
C ALA A 192 7.13 -9.15 4.30
N GLU A 193 6.17 -10.04 4.50
CA GLU A 193 5.42 -10.68 3.40
C GLU A 193 4.40 -9.69 2.81
N ARG A 194 4.92 -8.57 2.33
CA ARG A 194 4.22 -7.51 1.63
C ARG A 194 4.69 -7.43 0.19
N PHE A 195 3.79 -7.16 -0.74
CA PHE A 195 4.10 -6.93 -2.15
C PHE A 195 3.26 -5.78 -2.73
N GLU A 196 3.76 -5.22 -3.82
CA GLU A 196 3.07 -4.20 -4.61
C GLU A 196 3.31 -4.46 -6.10
N PHE A 197 2.30 -4.18 -6.93
CA PHE A 197 2.40 -4.32 -8.38
C PHE A 197 2.51 -2.96 -9.06
N TYR A 198 3.48 -2.83 -9.95
CA TYR A 198 3.76 -1.62 -10.72
C TYR A 198 3.66 -1.87 -12.22
N TYR A 199 3.00 -0.97 -12.94
CA TYR A 199 2.93 -1.01 -14.38
C TYR A 199 2.77 0.39 -14.97
N LYS A 200 3.63 0.75 -15.93
CA LYS A 200 3.64 2.06 -16.62
C LYS A 200 3.66 3.25 -15.65
N GLY A 201 4.45 3.13 -14.60
CA GLY A 201 4.63 4.16 -13.58
C GLY A 201 3.42 4.34 -12.65
N LEU A 202 2.59 3.32 -12.52
CA LEU A 202 1.45 3.28 -11.59
C LEU A 202 1.59 2.07 -10.67
N GLU A 203 1.37 2.27 -9.38
CA GLU A 203 1.03 1.21 -8.45
C GLU A 203 -0.40 0.74 -8.75
N LEU A 204 -0.56 -0.52 -9.07
CA LEU A 204 -1.85 -1.11 -9.43
C LEU A 204 -2.52 -1.86 -8.29
N ALA A 205 -1.73 -2.48 -7.43
CA ALA A 205 -2.20 -3.28 -6.31
C ALA A 205 -1.12 -3.39 -5.22
N ASN A 206 -1.56 -3.58 -3.99
CA ASN A 206 -0.71 -3.88 -2.84
C ASN A 206 -1.36 -4.91 -1.92
#